data_2e9be8ab0b1eb627dca64486e10f5a45
#
_entry.id   2e9be8ab0b1eb627dca64486e10f5a45
#
_cell.length_a   1.000
_cell.length_b   1.000
_cell.length_c   1.000
_cell.angle_alpha   90.00
_cell.angle_beta   90.00
_cell.angle_gamma   90.00
#
_symmetry.space_group_name_H-M   'P 1'
#
loop_
_entity.id
_entity.type
_entity.pdbx_description
1 polymer ?
#
loop_
_entity_poly.entity_id
_entity_poly.type
_entity_poly.pdbx_seq_one_letter_code
_entity_poly.pdbx_strand_id
1 'polypeptide(L)'
;GDVYKRQVLVSAREFGGSDTFATSQILAAAIKNLGVDKDDIIFCGRQAIDGDTAQVGPQIAEKLEIPQVSYVADIEKDGDTLTVRRMLEDGYMTVQVQTPCLLTCIKELNTPRYMTIRGILDCDAEPVTVLDYNALKDDPLIEVDTIGLKGSPTNIYKSFTPPRKGSGMMLEGSGRETVEQLFGILSAKHII
;
A
#
# COMPACT_ATOMS: atom_id res chain seq x y z
N GLY A 1 -17.98 9.13 -12.79
CA GLY A 1 -16.85 9.90 -13.23
C GLY A 1 -15.82 9.02 -13.89
N ASP A 2 -15.12 9.55 -14.86
CA ASP A 2 -14.12 8.85 -15.65
C ASP A 2 -12.93 8.43 -14.82
N VAL A 3 -12.88 7.17 -14.52
CA VAL A 3 -11.77 6.62 -13.73
C VAL A 3 -10.63 6.18 -14.65
N TYR A 4 -10.86 5.86 -15.91
CA TYR A 4 -9.85 5.26 -16.79
C TYR A 4 -9.65 6.05 -18.08
N LYS A 5 -8.82 7.08 -17.99
CA LYS A 5 -8.35 7.77 -19.19
C LYS A 5 -7.12 7.10 -19.82
N ARG A 6 -6.34 6.38 -19.04
CA ARG A 6 -5.14 5.67 -19.50
C ARG A 6 -4.77 4.57 -18.51
N GLN A 7 -4.46 3.38 -19.04
CA GLN A 7 -3.92 2.27 -18.26
C GLN A 7 -2.47 2.03 -18.64
N VAL A 8 -1.65 1.74 -17.64
CA VAL A 8 -0.24 1.39 -17.82
C VAL A 8 0.08 0.13 -17.04
N LEU A 9 0.56 -0.88 -17.75
CA LEU A 9 1.04 -2.13 -17.17
C LEU A 9 2.56 -2.08 -17.06
N VAL A 10 3.09 -2.09 -15.84
CA VAL A 10 4.53 -2.22 -15.60
C VAL A 10 4.86 -3.69 -15.42
N SER A 11 5.49 -4.30 -16.42
CA SER A 11 5.73 -5.74 -16.43
C SER A 11 6.98 -6.11 -17.24
N ALA A 12 7.92 -6.77 -16.58
CA ALA A 12 9.08 -7.39 -17.22
C ALA A 12 9.56 -8.60 -16.40
N ARG A 13 10.28 -9.51 -17.04
CA ARG A 13 10.88 -10.67 -16.37
C ARG A 13 11.88 -10.24 -15.28
N GLU A 14 12.61 -9.18 -15.56
CA GLU A 14 13.63 -8.58 -14.70
C GLU A 14 13.05 -8.03 -13.40
N PHE A 15 11.76 -7.70 -13.38
CA PHE A 15 11.03 -7.17 -12.20
C PHE A 15 10.52 -8.28 -11.28
N GLY A 16 10.57 -9.54 -11.72
CA GLY A 16 10.04 -10.68 -10.97
C GLY A 16 10.78 -10.93 -9.66
N GLY A 17 10.02 -11.22 -8.59
CA GLY A 17 10.55 -11.51 -7.26
C GLY A 17 11.02 -10.30 -6.46
N SER A 18 10.70 -9.08 -6.90
CA SER A 18 11.01 -7.83 -6.20
C SER A 18 10.34 -7.78 -4.82
N ASP A 19 11.10 -7.40 -3.81
CA ASP A 19 10.57 -6.98 -2.51
C ASP A 19 10.01 -5.54 -2.55
N THR A 20 9.67 -4.96 -1.42
CA THR A 20 9.11 -3.60 -1.36
C THR A 20 10.08 -2.53 -1.86
N PHE A 21 11.38 -2.70 -1.59
CA PHE A 21 12.41 -1.78 -2.04
C PHE A 21 12.54 -1.77 -3.56
N ALA A 22 12.77 -2.93 -4.17
CA ALA A 22 12.88 -3.07 -5.61
C ALA A 22 11.58 -2.69 -6.33
N THR A 23 10.41 -3.08 -5.78
CA THR A 23 9.09 -2.70 -6.31
C THR A 23 8.91 -1.18 -6.33
N SER A 24 9.29 -0.49 -5.26
CA SER A 24 9.15 0.96 -5.19
C SER A 24 10.06 1.68 -6.18
N GLN A 25 11.25 1.14 -6.49
CA GLN A 25 12.14 1.69 -7.52
C GLN A 25 11.53 1.58 -8.92
N ILE A 26 11.02 0.40 -9.25
CA ILE A 26 10.39 0.14 -10.54
C ILE A 26 9.18 1.05 -10.74
N LEU A 27 8.33 1.15 -9.71
CA LEU A 27 7.12 1.99 -9.78
C LEU A 27 7.46 3.48 -9.82
N ALA A 28 8.46 3.95 -9.07
CA ALA A 28 8.89 5.34 -9.12
C ALA A 28 9.45 5.71 -10.52
N ALA A 29 10.27 4.84 -11.12
CA ALA A 29 10.75 5.03 -12.50
C ALA A 29 9.61 5.07 -13.52
N ALA A 30 8.62 4.18 -13.37
CA ALA A 30 7.43 4.18 -14.22
C ALA A 30 6.62 5.47 -14.08
N ILE A 31 6.41 5.96 -12.85
CA ILE A 31 5.71 7.22 -12.58
C ILE A 31 6.48 8.40 -13.18
N LYS A 32 7.81 8.46 -13.04
CA LYS A 32 8.65 9.48 -13.71
C LYS A 32 8.52 9.43 -15.23
N ASN A 33 8.50 8.23 -15.82
CA ASN A 33 8.32 8.05 -17.26
C ASN A 33 6.95 8.57 -17.75
N LEU A 34 5.91 8.46 -16.92
CA LEU A 34 4.59 9.00 -17.22
C LEU A 34 4.51 10.53 -17.11
N GLY A 35 5.47 11.13 -16.45
CA GLY A 35 5.53 12.55 -16.13
C GLY A 35 4.68 12.88 -14.89
N VAL A 36 5.32 13.41 -13.87
CA VAL A 36 4.63 13.95 -12.67
C VAL A 36 4.72 15.48 -12.76
N ASP A 37 3.55 16.12 -12.77
CA ASP A 37 3.46 17.58 -12.76
C ASP A 37 3.30 18.11 -11.33
N LYS A 38 3.55 19.40 -11.15
CA LYS A 38 3.47 20.10 -9.85
C LYS A 38 2.09 20.01 -9.16
N ASP A 39 1.03 19.76 -9.93
CA ASP A 39 -0.35 19.69 -9.43
C ASP A 39 -0.83 18.24 -9.20
N ASP A 40 0.03 17.24 -9.43
CA ASP A 40 -0.35 15.83 -9.38
C ASP A 40 -0.47 15.30 -7.95
N ILE A 41 -1.38 14.34 -7.79
CA ILE A 41 -1.55 13.58 -6.57
C ILE A 41 -1.44 12.09 -6.93
N ILE A 42 -0.52 11.40 -6.28
CA ILE A 42 -0.35 9.96 -6.43
C ILE A 42 -1.14 9.25 -5.33
N PHE A 43 -2.12 8.45 -5.72
CA PHE A 43 -2.89 7.64 -4.80
C PHE A 43 -2.42 6.20 -4.77
N CYS A 44 -2.14 5.70 -3.59
CA CYS A 44 -1.84 4.30 -3.31
C CYS A 44 -2.85 3.72 -2.32
N GLY A 45 -3.02 2.41 -2.33
CA GLY A 45 -3.63 1.72 -1.21
C GLY A 45 -2.72 1.72 0.03
N ARG A 46 -3.28 1.45 1.19
CA ARG A 46 -2.53 1.34 2.45
C ARG A 46 -1.42 0.29 2.35
N GLN A 47 -1.75 -0.90 1.88
CA GLN A 47 -0.84 -2.05 1.82
C GLN A 47 -1.43 -3.17 0.96
N ALA A 48 -0.58 -4.08 0.48
CA ALA A 48 -1.01 -5.34 -0.10
C ALA A 48 -1.42 -6.32 1.01
N ILE A 49 -2.46 -7.12 0.78
CA ILE A 49 -3.00 -8.04 1.79
C ILE A 49 -2.09 -9.25 2.03
N ASP A 50 -1.29 -9.63 1.04
CA ASP A 50 -0.37 -10.75 1.08
C ASP A 50 0.98 -10.42 1.74
N GLY A 51 1.50 -9.20 1.51
CA GLY A 51 2.78 -8.76 2.05
C GLY A 51 2.68 -8.01 3.38
N ASP A 52 1.58 -7.32 3.61
CA ASP A 52 1.22 -6.61 4.86
C ASP A 52 2.28 -5.63 5.39
N THR A 53 3.10 -5.05 4.50
CA THR A 53 4.25 -4.21 4.88
C THR A 53 3.95 -2.72 4.98
N ALA A 54 2.96 -2.22 4.22
CA ALA A 54 2.60 -0.80 4.10
C ALA A 54 3.75 0.14 3.69
N GLN A 55 4.76 -0.38 2.96
CA GLN A 55 6.01 0.34 2.69
C GLN A 55 6.10 0.94 1.28
N VAL A 56 5.48 0.30 0.28
CA VAL A 56 5.70 0.64 -1.14
C VAL A 56 5.32 2.09 -1.46
N GLY A 57 4.15 2.58 -1.00
CA GLY A 57 3.73 3.96 -1.22
C GLY A 57 4.74 4.98 -0.68
N PRO A 58 5.07 4.97 0.62
CA PRO A 58 6.09 5.84 1.21
C PRO A 58 7.46 5.77 0.53
N GLN A 59 7.90 4.57 0.14
CA GLN A 59 9.17 4.39 -0.58
C GLN A 59 9.14 4.98 -1.99
N ILE A 60 8.00 4.94 -2.70
CA ILE A 60 7.84 5.63 -3.99
C ILE A 60 8.00 7.14 -3.78
N ALA A 61 7.33 7.71 -2.77
CA ALA A 61 7.41 9.14 -2.49
C ALA A 61 8.84 9.60 -2.21
N GLU A 62 9.59 8.83 -1.40
CA GLU A 62 11.01 9.09 -1.13
C GLU A 62 11.86 9.09 -2.42
N LYS A 63 11.63 8.12 -3.31
CA LYS A 63 12.37 8.04 -4.59
C LYS A 63 11.99 9.11 -5.59
N LEU A 64 10.80 9.68 -5.47
CA LEU A 64 10.33 10.81 -6.28
C LEU A 64 10.65 12.15 -5.62
N GLU A 65 11.20 12.16 -4.40
CA GLU A 65 11.48 13.36 -3.61
C GLU A 65 10.25 14.26 -3.39
N ILE A 66 9.08 13.63 -3.18
CA ILE A 66 7.81 14.32 -2.93
C ILE A 66 7.29 14.01 -1.53
N PRO A 67 6.53 14.95 -0.92
CA PRO A 67 5.90 14.69 0.38
C PRO A 67 4.87 13.58 0.31
N GLN A 68 4.66 12.88 1.42
CA GLN A 68 3.66 11.82 1.53
C GLN A 68 2.85 11.92 2.82
N VAL A 69 1.59 11.46 2.76
CA VAL A 69 0.74 11.24 3.94
C VAL A 69 0.18 9.82 3.90
N SER A 70 0.39 9.06 4.97
CA SER A 70 -0.11 7.68 5.09
C SER A 70 -1.42 7.61 5.88
N TYR A 71 -2.20 6.53 5.63
CA TYR A 71 -3.47 6.22 6.32
C TYR A 71 -4.52 7.32 6.19
N VAL A 72 -4.69 7.82 4.97
CA VAL A 72 -5.57 8.95 4.66
C VAL A 72 -7.03 8.53 4.73
N ALA A 73 -7.80 9.19 5.61
CA ALA A 73 -9.21 8.96 5.85
C ALA A 73 -10.12 10.07 5.29
N ASP A 74 -9.55 11.26 5.01
CA ASP A 74 -10.30 12.38 4.48
C ASP A 74 -9.35 13.37 3.79
N ILE A 75 -9.82 14.06 2.73
CA ILE A 75 -9.03 14.99 1.93
C ILE A 75 -9.91 16.18 1.54
N GLU A 76 -9.44 17.37 1.83
CA GLU A 76 -9.97 18.63 1.30
C GLU A 76 -8.89 19.31 0.47
N LYS A 77 -9.21 19.74 -0.75
CA LYS A 77 -8.27 20.43 -1.66
C LYS A 77 -8.63 21.88 -1.82
N ASP A 78 -7.67 22.77 -1.57
CA ASP A 78 -7.76 24.21 -1.83
C ASP A 78 -6.50 24.68 -2.58
N GLY A 79 -6.67 24.99 -3.86
CA GLY A 79 -5.53 25.27 -4.74
C GLY A 79 -4.55 24.11 -4.78
N ASP A 80 -3.28 24.37 -4.48
CA ASP A 80 -2.19 23.38 -4.45
C ASP A 80 -2.01 22.75 -3.06
N THR A 81 -2.83 23.14 -2.09
CA THR A 81 -2.77 22.66 -0.71
C THR A 81 -3.86 21.62 -0.45
N LEU A 82 -3.48 20.50 0.13
CA LEU A 82 -4.40 19.49 0.62
C LEU A 82 -4.42 19.55 2.16
N THR A 83 -5.59 19.60 2.74
CA THR A 83 -5.82 19.35 4.16
C THR A 83 -6.26 17.89 4.30
N VAL A 84 -5.41 17.08 4.90
CA VAL A 84 -5.55 15.62 4.97
C VAL A 84 -5.75 15.18 6.41
N ARG A 85 -6.77 14.36 6.65
CA ARG A 85 -6.97 13.69 7.93
C ARG A 85 -6.45 12.25 7.84
N ARG A 86 -5.36 11.98 8.55
CA ARG A 86 -4.78 10.64 8.66
C ARG A 86 -5.23 9.93 9.93
N MET A 87 -5.45 8.63 9.84
CA MET A 87 -5.78 7.79 10.98
C MET A 87 -4.53 7.42 11.78
N LEU A 88 -4.65 7.44 13.09
CA LEU A 88 -3.69 6.93 14.07
C LEU A 88 -4.34 5.80 14.89
N GLU A 89 -3.60 5.17 15.78
CA GLU A 89 -4.13 4.10 16.64
C GLU A 89 -5.21 4.59 17.61
N ASP A 90 -5.06 5.80 18.10
CA ASP A 90 -5.92 6.42 19.13
C ASP A 90 -6.70 7.65 18.65
N GLY A 91 -6.72 7.90 17.33
CA GLY A 91 -7.46 9.04 16.78
C GLY A 91 -7.04 9.45 15.38
N TYR A 92 -7.05 10.76 15.13
CA TYR A 92 -6.73 11.34 13.83
C TYR A 92 -5.76 12.52 13.98
N MET A 93 -4.93 12.67 12.98
CA MET A 93 -4.07 13.87 12.83
C MET A 93 -4.46 14.59 11.55
N THR A 94 -4.67 15.89 11.61
CA THR A 94 -4.87 16.74 10.43
C THR A 94 -3.53 17.34 10.03
N VAL A 95 -3.16 17.15 8.78
CA VAL A 95 -1.91 17.64 8.18
C VAL A 95 -2.22 18.43 6.91
N GLN A 96 -1.43 19.44 6.63
CA GLN A 96 -1.42 20.09 5.33
C GLN A 96 -0.22 19.63 4.52
N VAL A 97 -0.45 19.35 3.25
CA VAL A 97 0.59 18.94 2.29
C VAL A 97 0.33 19.66 0.97
N GLN A 98 1.40 20.02 0.28
CA GLN A 98 1.32 20.62 -1.06
C GLN A 98 1.51 19.56 -2.14
N THR A 99 0.91 19.79 -3.30
CA THR A 99 1.18 19.00 -4.50
C THR A 99 2.53 19.38 -5.12
N PRO A 100 3.24 18.46 -5.80
CA PRO A 100 2.89 17.05 -5.97
C PRO A 100 3.09 16.28 -4.66
N CYS A 101 2.23 15.32 -4.39
CA CYS A 101 2.35 14.50 -3.18
C CYS A 101 1.82 13.06 -3.40
N LEU A 102 2.19 12.16 -2.50
CA LEU A 102 1.70 10.80 -2.50
C LEU A 102 0.86 10.53 -1.23
N LEU A 103 -0.30 9.92 -1.43
CA LEU A 103 -1.24 9.60 -0.37
C LEU A 103 -1.51 8.09 -0.33
N THR A 104 -1.32 7.44 0.84
CA THR A 104 -1.78 6.07 1.02
C THR A 104 -3.13 6.07 1.70
N CYS A 105 -4.13 5.55 1.00
CA CYS A 105 -5.53 5.68 1.38
C CYS A 105 -6.05 4.45 2.10
N ILE A 106 -6.93 4.66 3.07
CA ILE A 106 -7.68 3.62 3.76
C ILE A 106 -9.12 3.56 3.27
N LYS A 107 -9.84 2.49 3.59
CA LYS A 107 -11.21 2.26 3.10
C LYS A 107 -12.21 3.32 3.56
N GLU A 108 -11.92 4.00 4.67
CA GLU A 108 -12.76 5.03 5.27
C GLU A 108 -12.81 6.33 4.44
N LEU A 109 -11.89 6.51 3.49
CA LEU A 109 -11.81 7.70 2.65
C LEU A 109 -13.08 7.94 1.83
N ASN A 110 -13.68 6.90 1.28
CA ASN A 110 -14.95 7.01 0.57
C ASN A 110 -15.70 5.66 0.49
N THR A 111 -16.92 5.71 -0.05
CA THR A 111 -17.69 4.51 -0.38
C THR A 111 -17.51 4.21 -1.87
N PRO A 112 -16.90 3.07 -2.25
CA PRO A 112 -16.71 2.68 -3.64
C PRO A 112 -18.04 2.57 -4.39
N ARG A 113 -18.07 3.08 -5.61
CA ARG A 113 -19.21 2.92 -6.52
C ARG A 113 -19.06 1.62 -7.29
N TYR A 114 -20.17 0.91 -7.52
CA TYR A 114 -20.17 -0.27 -8.37
C TYR A 114 -19.96 0.09 -9.84
N MET A 115 -19.36 -0.82 -10.59
CA MET A 115 -19.18 -0.70 -12.02
C MET A 115 -20.54 -0.71 -12.74
N THR A 116 -20.68 0.08 -13.81
CA THR A 116 -21.81 0.02 -14.71
C THR A 116 -21.53 -1.00 -15.81
N ILE A 117 -22.58 -1.60 -16.39
CA ILE A 117 -22.45 -2.54 -17.53
C ILE A 117 -21.73 -1.86 -18.69
N ARG A 118 -22.08 -0.61 -19.00
CA ARG A 118 -21.40 0.16 -20.05
C ARG A 118 -19.92 0.36 -19.73
N GLY A 119 -19.56 0.72 -18.49
CA GLY A 119 -18.17 0.91 -18.08
C GLY A 119 -17.33 -0.38 -18.20
N ILE A 120 -17.94 -1.54 -17.95
CA ILE A 120 -17.28 -2.84 -18.15
C ILE A 120 -16.98 -3.08 -19.64
N LEU A 121 -17.96 -2.83 -20.53
CA LEU A 121 -17.78 -3.03 -21.96
C LEU A 121 -16.79 -2.02 -22.57
N ASP A 122 -16.84 -0.77 -22.13
CA ASP A 122 -15.94 0.28 -22.63
C ASP A 122 -14.48 0.05 -22.17
N CYS A 123 -14.27 -0.60 -21.01
CA CYS A 123 -12.94 -0.89 -20.46
C CYS A 123 -12.11 -1.83 -21.35
N ASP A 124 -12.74 -2.80 -22.01
CA ASP A 124 -12.06 -3.75 -22.89
C ASP A 124 -11.55 -3.09 -24.19
N ALA A 125 -12.09 -1.95 -24.55
CA ALA A 125 -11.70 -1.21 -25.76
C ALA A 125 -10.51 -0.27 -25.55
N GLU A 126 -10.14 0.03 -24.29
CA GLU A 126 -9.06 0.96 -23.98
C GLU A 126 -7.68 0.30 -24.10
N PRO A 127 -6.74 0.91 -24.85
CA PRO A 127 -5.40 0.34 -25.00
C PRO A 127 -4.63 0.41 -23.68
N VAL A 128 -3.93 -0.67 -23.36
CA VAL A 128 -3.01 -0.74 -22.23
C VAL A 128 -1.59 -0.47 -22.70
N THR A 129 -0.97 0.59 -22.20
CA THR A 129 0.44 0.85 -22.45
C THR A 129 1.29 -0.08 -21.57
N VAL A 130 2.25 -0.78 -22.17
CA VAL A 130 3.18 -1.64 -21.41
C VAL A 130 4.52 -0.93 -21.24
N LEU A 131 4.95 -0.76 -20.01
CA LEU A 131 6.30 -0.34 -19.64
C LEU A 131 7.09 -1.59 -19.19
N ASP A 132 7.92 -2.07 -20.06
CA ASP A 132 8.83 -3.19 -19.81
C ASP A 132 10.21 -2.69 -19.31
N TYR A 133 11.16 -3.61 -19.12
CA TYR A 133 12.52 -3.26 -18.72
C TYR A 133 13.20 -2.31 -19.73
N ASN A 134 13.00 -2.51 -21.02
CA ASN A 134 13.61 -1.66 -22.04
C ASN A 134 13.10 -0.23 -22.05
N ALA A 135 11.82 -0.06 -21.68
CA ALA A 135 11.22 1.27 -21.57
C ALA A 135 11.73 2.06 -20.35
N LEU A 136 12.21 1.38 -19.31
CA LEU A 136 12.60 2.00 -18.04
C LEU A 136 14.11 1.94 -17.74
N LYS A 137 14.89 1.12 -18.43
CA LYS A 137 16.29 0.82 -18.12
C LYS A 137 17.23 2.02 -18.09
N ASP A 138 16.87 3.12 -18.75
CA ASP A 138 17.67 4.34 -18.80
C ASP A 138 17.38 5.29 -17.62
N ASP A 139 16.38 4.99 -16.77
CA ASP A 139 16.16 5.72 -15.51
C ASP A 139 17.18 5.29 -14.45
N PRO A 140 17.81 6.24 -13.73
CA PRO A 140 18.79 5.95 -12.69
C PRO A 140 18.29 5.03 -11.55
N LEU A 141 16.96 4.91 -11.35
CA LEU A 141 16.37 3.99 -10.39
C LEU A 141 16.38 2.53 -10.86
N ILE A 142 16.64 2.26 -12.16
CA ILE A 142 16.57 0.93 -12.76
C ILE A 142 17.97 0.37 -12.97
N GLU A 143 18.62 0.02 -11.90
CA GLU A 143 19.89 -0.73 -11.95
C GLU A 143 19.60 -2.22 -11.78
N VAL A 144 20.28 -3.07 -12.57
CA VAL A 144 20.06 -4.53 -12.56
C VAL A 144 20.27 -5.14 -11.17
N ASP A 145 21.17 -4.57 -10.38
CA ASP A 145 21.50 -5.05 -9.03
C ASP A 145 20.56 -4.51 -7.94
N THR A 146 19.60 -3.66 -8.28
CA THR A 146 18.65 -3.06 -7.33
C THR A 146 17.19 -3.36 -7.64
N ILE A 147 16.91 -4.17 -8.67
CA ILE A 147 15.57 -4.59 -9.07
C ILE A 147 15.44 -6.11 -9.09
N GLY A 148 14.20 -6.60 -9.10
CA GLY A 148 13.92 -8.02 -9.16
C GLY A 148 14.40 -8.78 -7.92
N LEU A 149 14.43 -10.09 -8.01
CA LEU A 149 14.85 -10.97 -6.91
C LEU A 149 16.29 -10.72 -6.45
N LYS A 150 17.19 -10.43 -7.37
CA LYS A 150 18.61 -10.20 -7.05
C LYS A 150 18.85 -8.87 -6.35
N GLY A 151 18.08 -7.84 -6.73
CA GLY A 151 18.17 -6.52 -6.14
C GLY A 151 17.35 -6.32 -4.88
N SER A 152 16.62 -7.35 -4.45
CA SER A 152 15.78 -7.29 -3.25
C SER A 152 16.60 -7.52 -1.99
N PRO A 153 16.66 -6.54 -1.06
CA PRO A 153 17.30 -6.72 0.25
C PRO A 153 16.67 -7.82 1.10
N THR A 154 15.39 -8.12 0.89
CA THR A 154 14.64 -9.15 1.61
C THR A 154 14.31 -10.32 0.71
N ASN A 155 14.51 -11.54 1.22
CA ASN A 155 14.17 -12.78 0.53
C ASN A 155 13.37 -13.71 1.44
N ILE A 156 12.41 -14.43 0.85
CA ILE A 156 11.65 -15.44 1.56
C ILE A 156 12.56 -16.62 1.87
N TYR A 157 12.88 -16.82 3.14
CA TYR A 157 13.68 -17.95 3.60
C TYR A 157 12.85 -19.24 3.66
N LYS A 158 11.62 -19.17 4.19
CA LYS A 158 10.73 -20.32 4.36
C LYS A 158 9.27 -19.88 4.38
N SER A 159 8.44 -20.61 3.66
CA SER A 159 6.98 -20.52 3.73
C SER A 159 6.42 -21.73 4.46
N PHE A 160 5.45 -21.54 5.35
CA PHE A 160 4.79 -22.63 6.06
C PHE A 160 3.36 -22.25 6.41
N THR A 161 2.51 -23.27 6.54
CA THR A 161 1.15 -23.08 7.06
C THR A 161 1.20 -23.14 8.58
N PRO A 162 0.72 -22.11 9.29
CA PRO A 162 0.67 -22.16 10.75
C PRO A 162 -0.13 -23.38 11.22
N PRO A 163 0.29 -24.04 12.32
CA PRO A 163 -0.50 -25.12 12.89
C PRO A 163 -1.87 -24.57 13.33
N ARG A 164 -2.90 -25.40 13.17
CA ARG A 164 -4.24 -25.05 13.65
C ARG A 164 -4.17 -24.75 15.15
N LYS A 165 -4.81 -23.67 15.58
CA LYS A 165 -4.99 -23.40 17.02
C LYS A 165 -5.72 -24.58 17.63
N GLY A 166 -5.23 -25.04 18.79
CA GLY A 166 -5.92 -26.09 19.57
C GLY A 166 -7.32 -25.66 20.00
N SER A 167 -8.04 -26.55 20.64
CA SER A 167 -9.42 -26.32 21.13
C SER A 167 -9.54 -25.20 22.18
N GLY A 168 -8.41 -24.62 22.58
CA GLY A 168 -8.38 -23.62 23.65
C GLY A 168 -8.49 -24.27 25.05
N MET A 169 -8.63 -23.43 26.05
CA MET A 169 -8.91 -23.83 27.43
C MET A 169 -10.30 -23.30 27.79
N MET A 170 -11.20 -24.21 28.17
CA MET A 170 -12.51 -23.84 28.71
C MET A 170 -12.36 -23.69 30.22
N LEU A 171 -12.69 -22.50 30.75
CA LEU A 171 -12.77 -22.29 32.20
C LEU A 171 -14.16 -22.65 32.62
N GLU A 172 -14.25 -23.65 33.51
CA GLU A 172 -15.55 -24.11 34.07
C GLU A 172 -15.85 -23.37 35.35
N GLY A 173 -17.15 -23.15 35.59
CA GLY A 173 -17.65 -22.46 36.76
C GLY A 173 -18.27 -21.09 36.47
N SER A 174 -18.82 -20.49 37.49
CA SER A 174 -19.37 -19.14 37.43
C SER A 174 -18.90 -18.31 38.62
N GLY A 175 -18.70 -17.03 38.39
CA GLY A 175 -18.39 -16.08 39.43
C GLY A 175 -16.90 -15.76 39.60
N ARG A 176 -16.52 -15.40 40.81
CA ARG A 176 -15.22 -14.78 41.13
C ARG A 176 -14.03 -15.69 40.84
N GLU A 177 -14.11 -16.96 41.13
CA GLU A 177 -12.99 -17.91 40.88
C GLU A 177 -12.59 -18.00 39.41
N THR A 178 -13.60 -18.09 38.51
CA THR A 178 -13.32 -18.13 37.05
C THR A 178 -12.71 -16.84 36.55
N VAL A 179 -13.13 -15.69 37.08
CA VAL A 179 -12.55 -14.39 36.76
C VAL A 179 -11.10 -14.30 37.27
N GLU A 180 -10.80 -14.76 38.48
CA GLU A 180 -9.44 -14.79 39.04
C GLU A 180 -8.51 -15.72 38.25
N GLN A 181 -9.01 -16.88 37.80
CA GLN A 181 -8.26 -17.77 36.90
C GLN A 181 -7.96 -17.12 35.56
N LEU A 182 -8.95 -16.49 34.93
CA LEU A 182 -8.76 -15.76 33.66
C LEU A 182 -7.74 -14.64 33.81
N PHE A 183 -7.87 -13.83 34.87
CA PHE A 183 -6.95 -12.76 35.18
C PHE A 183 -5.52 -13.28 35.36
N GLY A 184 -5.34 -14.37 36.12
CA GLY A 184 -4.05 -15.00 36.29
C GLY A 184 -3.42 -15.49 34.98
N ILE A 185 -4.21 -16.05 34.06
CA ILE A 185 -3.75 -16.50 32.75
C ILE A 185 -3.34 -15.31 31.87
N LEU A 186 -4.11 -14.23 31.86
CA LEU A 186 -3.81 -13.05 31.07
C LEU A 186 -2.57 -12.32 31.59
N SER A 187 -2.43 -12.18 32.91
CA SER A 187 -1.25 -11.60 33.55
C SER A 187 0.02 -12.43 33.29
N ALA A 188 -0.07 -13.75 33.39
CA ALA A 188 1.07 -14.64 33.09
C ALA A 188 1.54 -14.55 31.63
N LYS A 189 0.64 -14.16 30.71
CA LYS A 189 0.94 -13.94 29.29
C LYS A 189 1.29 -12.49 28.96
N HIS A 190 1.41 -11.62 29.95
CA HIS A 190 1.67 -10.18 29.77
C HIS A 190 0.70 -9.48 28.81
N ILE A 191 -0.58 -9.89 28.85
CA ILE A 191 -1.64 -9.25 28.06
C ILE A 191 -2.27 -8.10 28.84
N ILE A 192 -2.30 -8.23 30.18
CA ILE A 192 -2.75 -7.22 31.16
C ILE A 192 -1.73 -7.11 32.29
#